data_1ea47a0e19e984b39f19ccfb922cfc96
#
_entry.id   1ea47a0e19e984b39f19ccfb922cfc96
#
_cell.length_a   1.000
_cell.length_b   1.000
_cell.length_c   1.000
_cell.angle_alpha   90.00
_cell.angle_beta   90.00
_cell.angle_gamma   90.00
#
_symmetry.space_group_name_H-M   'P 1'
#
loop_
_entity.id
_entity.type
_entity.pdbx_description
1 polymer ?
#
loop_
_entity_poly.entity_id
_entity_poly.type
_entity_poly.pdbx_seq_one_letter_code
_entity_poly.pdbx_strand_id
1 'polypeptide(L)' 'RGEGIHHIAFAVPNADEALQELADKGVQLIDKQSRKGAEGLNIGFLHPKSTIGVLTELCDHRDVE' A
#
# COMPACT_ATOMS: atom_id res chain seq x y z
N ARG A 1 -4.54 22.20 2.80
CA ARG A 1 -4.35 21.43 3.03
C ARG A 1 -3.32 21.40 3.84
N GLY A 2 -2.46 21.41 3.86
CA GLY A 2 -1.26 21.39 4.55
C GLY A 2 -1.24 20.79 5.92
N GLU A 3 -2.34 20.82 6.65
CA GLU A 3 -2.32 20.20 7.89
C GLU A 3 -2.74 18.81 7.85
N GLY A 4 -3.20 18.27 6.77
CA GLY A 4 -3.69 16.91 6.70
C GLY A 4 -2.58 15.88 6.62
N ILE A 5 -2.91 14.63 6.88
CA ILE A 5 -2.02 13.52 6.68
C ILE A 5 -2.04 13.19 5.20
N HIS A 6 -0.88 13.20 4.58
CA HIS A 6 -0.78 12.95 3.15
C HIS A 6 -0.46 11.51 2.82
N HIS A 7 0.03 10.75 3.77
CA HIS A 7 0.53 9.41 3.51
C HIS A 7 0.32 8.55 4.76
N ILE A 8 -0.29 7.40 4.59
CA ILE A 8 -0.49 6.46 5.68
C ILE A 8 0.07 5.11 5.23
N ALA A 9 0.82 4.46 6.10
CA ALA A 9 1.36 3.14 5.82
C ALA A 9 0.73 2.13 6.77
N PHE A 10 0.28 1.00 6.21
CA PHE A 10 -0.29 -0.08 7.00
C PHE A 10 0.58 -1.31 6.86
N ALA A 11 0.88 -1.95 7.96
CA ALA A 11 1.60 -3.22 7.96
C ALA A 11 0.62 -4.35 7.70
N VAL A 12 0.95 -5.22 6.74
CA VAL A 12 0.12 -6.36 6.40
C VAL A 12 1.01 -7.60 6.34
N PRO A 13 0.44 -8.81 6.52
CA PRO A 13 1.25 -10.02 6.46
C PRO A 13 1.83 -10.30 5.07
N ASN A 14 1.11 -9.93 4.02
CA ASN A 14 1.57 -10.18 2.66
C ASN A 14 1.00 -9.09 1.78
N ALA A 15 1.88 -8.20 1.28
CA ALA A 15 1.43 -7.04 0.51
C ALA A 15 0.79 -7.45 -0.80
N ASP A 16 1.32 -8.49 -1.46
CA ASP A 16 0.75 -8.92 -2.74
C ASP A 16 -0.65 -9.47 -2.58
N GLU A 17 -0.88 -10.25 -1.54
CA GLU A 17 -2.22 -10.77 -1.28
C GLU A 17 -3.18 -9.64 -0.93
N ALA A 18 -2.72 -8.68 -0.14
CA ALA A 18 -3.55 -7.57 0.25
C ALA A 18 -3.92 -6.71 -0.96
N LEU A 19 -2.96 -6.47 -1.85
CA LEU A 19 -3.23 -5.71 -3.06
C LEU A 19 -4.24 -6.42 -3.95
N GLN A 20 -4.08 -7.74 -4.11
CA GLN A 20 -5.00 -8.52 -4.92
C GLN A 20 -6.41 -8.50 -4.35
N GLU A 21 -6.52 -8.64 -3.04
CA GLU A 21 -7.81 -8.61 -2.39
C GLU A 21 -8.51 -7.29 -2.59
N LEU A 22 -7.77 -6.19 -2.47
CA LEU A 22 -8.35 -4.87 -2.66
C LEU A 22 -8.73 -4.64 -4.11
N ALA A 23 -7.92 -5.12 -5.05
CA ALA A 23 -8.26 -5.01 -6.47
C ALA A 23 -9.55 -5.76 -6.76
N ASP A 24 -9.74 -6.92 -6.15
CA ASP A 24 -10.95 -7.70 -6.35
C ASP A 24 -12.18 -6.98 -5.80
N LYS A 25 -11.98 -6.07 -4.86
CA LYS A 25 -13.08 -5.29 -4.31
C LYS A 25 -13.28 -3.96 -5.02
N GLY A 26 -12.55 -3.72 -6.09
CA GLY A 26 -12.74 -2.52 -6.89
C GLY A 26 -11.89 -1.34 -6.48
N VAL A 27 -10.93 -1.54 -5.58
CA VAL A 27 -10.04 -0.46 -5.16
C VAL A 27 -9.01 -0.21 -6.24
N GLN A 28 -8.77 1.04 -6.57
CA GLN A 28 -7.74 1.38 -7.55
C GLN A 28 -6.39 1.34 -6.90
N LEU A 29 -5.43 0.74 -7.59
CA LEU A 29 -4.08 0.58 -7.08
C LEU A 29 -3.10 1.34 -7.96
N ILE A 30 -2.08 1.94 -7.35
CA ILE A 30 -0.94 2.45 -8.10
C ILE A 30 -0.05 1.25 -8.44
N ASP A 31 0.21 0.39 -7.46
CA ASP A 31 1.03 -0.80 -7.66
C ASP A 31 0.14 -2.03 -7.62
N LYS A 32 0.12 -2.81 -8.70
CA LYS A 32 -0.65 -4.05 -8.73
C LYS A 32 0.10 -5.19 -8.09
N GLN A 33 1.41 -5.07 -7.99
CA GLN A 33 2.25 -6.03 -7.31
C GLN A 33 3.17 -5.27 -6.39
N SER A 34 3.58 -5.90 -5.30
CA SER A 34 4.48 -5.25 -4.38
C SER A 34 5.85 -5.07 -5.00
N ARG A 35 6.60 -4.12 -4.50
CA ARG A 35 7.98 -3.88 -4.90
C ARG A 35 8.78 -3.64 -3.65
N LYS A 36 10.09 -3.73 -3.77
CA LYS A 36 10.95 -3.53 -2.63
C LYS A 36 11.05 -2.04 -2.30
N GLY A 37 10.79 -1.72 -1.06
CA GLY A 37 10.95 -0.36 -0.57
C GLY A 37 12.13 -0.27 0.36
N ALA A 38 12.09 0.71 1.24
CA ALA A 38 13.16 0.92 2.20
C ALA A 38 13.29 -0.28 3.12
N GLU A 39 14.50 -0.60 3.50
CA GLU A 39 14.78 -1.66 4.47
C GLU A 39 14.29 -3.03 4.04
N GLY A 40 14.15 -3.26 2.75
CA GLY A 40 13.76 -4.57 2.25
C GLY A 40 12.31 -4.92 2.40
N LEU A 41 11.48 -3.99 2.82
CA LEU A 41 10.04 -4.21 2.93
C LEU A 41 9.42 -4.37 1.55
N ASN A 42 8.42 -5.22 1.44
CA ASN A 42 7.60 -5.27 0.25
C ASN A 42 6.50 -4.24 0.39
N ILE A 43 6.39 -3.33 -0.55
CA ILE A 43 5.43 -2.24 -0.44
C ILE A 43 4.55 -2.15 -1.68
N GLY A 44 3.36 -1.59 -1.49
CA GLY A 44 2.48 -1.29 -2.60
C GLY A 44 1.59 -0.13 -2.24
N PHE A 45 1.29 0.71 -3.22
CA PHE A 45 0.50 1.91 -2.99
C PHE A 45 -0.90 1.78 -3.56
N LEU A 46 -1.87 2.30 -2.82
CA LEU A 46 -3.24 2.46 -3.29
C LEU A 46 -3.38 3.84 -3.89
N HIS A 47 -4.22 3.94 -4.91
CA HIS A 47 -4.43 5.23 -5.55
C HIS A 47 -5.22 6.15 -4.62
N PRO A 48 -4.81 7.41 -4.46
CA PRO A 48 -5.50 8.32 -3.56
C PRO A 48 -6.98 8.50 -3.86
N LYS A 49 -7.38 8.29 -5.11
CA LYS A 49 -8.77 8.39 -5.48
C LYS A 49 -9.64 7.43 -4.70
N SER A 50 -9.11 6.27 -4.35
CA SER A 50 -9.87 5.27 -3.60
C SER A 50 -9.79 5.48 -2.10
N THR A 51 -8.96 6.40 -1.64
CA THR A 51 -8.75 6.64 -0.22
C THR A 51 -8.99 8.09 0.16
N ILE A 52 -9.85 8.76 -0.59
CA ILE A 52 -10.30 10.13 -0.32
C ILE A 52 -9.10 11.08 -0.25
N GLY A 53 -8.20 10.94 -1.22
CA GLY A 53 -7.10 11.86 -1.32
C GLY A 53 -5.89 11.56 -0.47
N VAL A 54 -5.90 10.44 0.26
CA VAL A 54 -4.77 10.06 1.11
C VAL A 54 -3.98 8.96 0.42
N LEU A 55 -2.71 9.18 0.19
CA LEU A 55 -1.85 8.15 -0.38
C LEU A 55 -1.65 7.07 0.68
N THR A 56 -2.02 5.85 0.36
CA THR A 56 -1.99 4.75 1.31
C THR A 56 -1.02 3.68 0.82
N GLU A 57 -0.16 3.26 1.70
CA GLU A 57 0.86 2.27 1.42
C GLU A 57 0.61 1.03 2.24
N LEU A 58 0.72 -0.14 1.62
CA LEU A 58 0.72 -1.41 2.34
C LEU A 58 2.16 -1.91 2.37
N CYS A 59 2.62 -2.37 3.50
CA CYS A 59 3.98 -2.87 3.59
C CYS A 59 4.01 -4.16 4.38
N ASP A 60 4.89 -5.06 4.00
CA ASP A 60 5.05 -6.31 4.73
C ASP A 60 6.52 -6.61 4.94
N HIS A 61 6.78 -7.41 5.97
CA HIS A 61 8.13 -7.75 6.40
C HIS A 61 8.49 -9.18 6.05
N ARG A 62 7.81 -9.80 5.08
CA ARG A 62 8.05 -11.22 4.78
C ARG A 62 9.50 -11.55 4.54
N ASP A 63 10.20 -10.64 3.86
CA ASP A 63 11.56 -10.90 3.45
C ASP A 63 12.59 -10.19 4.31
N VAL A 64 12.17 -9.68 5.45
CA VAL A 64 13.07 -8.97 6.36
C VAL A 64 13.33 -9.83 7.56
N GLU A 65 14.59 -9.98 7.92
CA GLU A 65 14.97 -10.79 9.04
C GLU A 65 14.84 -10.08 10.35
#